data_1923aa88eac53f3862b6e7d4eb636189
#
_entry.id   1923aa88eac53f3862b6e7d4eb636189
#
_cell.length_a   1.000
_cell.length_b   1.000
_cell.length_c   1.000
_cell.angle_alpha   90.00
_cell.angle_beta   90.00
_cell.angle_gamma   90.00
#
_symmetry.space_group_name_H-M   'P 1'
#
loop_
_entity.id
_entity.type
_entity.pdbx_description
1 polymer ?
#
loop_
_entity_poly.entity_id
_entity_poly.type
_entity_poly.pdbx_seq_one_letter_code
_entity_poly.pdbx_strand_id
1 'polypeptide(L)'
;MLNFCGGETERLAMRLDTAVFQRGLTDSREKARRLILGGFVSVGGQVVTKPSFAVAEDAAVAVAANDDFVGRGAYKLLAALDAFSVDLTDSVCLDIGASTGGFCEVMLRRGARTVYAVDVGTGQLAARLAADERVVNMEQTDARTLTRESFAVPPDFCSVDVSFISLEHVVPPLAARFDCRFVALVKPQFEAGRADIGKRGVVKSAAAHERVLDGFCMMLERNGLSLSGLIPSPVRGGDGNAEYLAAFSRESSDFTPDIRAVVRSALA
;
A
#
# COMPACT_ATOMS: atom_id res chain seq x y z
N MET A 1 64.69 2.48 -2.82
CA MET A 1 63.56 1.61 -3.20
C MET A 1 62.78 1.29 -1.96
N LEU A 2 61.71 2.02 -1.71
CA LEU A 2 60.78 1.74 -0.63
C LEU A 2 59.38 1.65 -1.27
N ASN A 3 58.89 0.40 -1.37
CA ASN A 3 57.53 0.09 -1.81
C ASN A 3 56.57 0.51 -0.70
N PHE A 4 55.74 1.50 -0.95
CA PHE A 4 54.53 1.73 -0.19
C PHE A 4 53.44 0.80 -0.73
N CYS A 5 53.20 -0.29 -0.03
CA CYS A 5 51.96 -1.02 -0.13
C CYS A 5 50.86 -0.17 0.52
N GLY A 6 49.99 0.38 -0.29
CA GLY A 6 48.73 0.95 0.14
C GLY A 6 47.81 -0.15 0.65
N GLY A 7 47.69 -0.28 1.95
CA GLY A 7 46.63 -1.08 2.58
C GLY A 7 45.31 -0.32 2.45
N GLU A 8 44.48 -0.67 1.47
CA GLU A 8 43.05 -0.40 1.54
C GLU A 8 42.50 -1.22 2.72
N THR A 9 42.26 -0.53 3.84
CA THR A 9 41.47 -1.09 4.92
C THR A 9 40.10 -1.46 4.33
N GLU A 10 39.83 -2.77 4.14
CA GLU A 10 38.48 -3.28 3.89
C GLU A 10 37.60 -2.74 5.02
N ARG A 11 36.82 -1.70 4.70
CA ARG A 11 35.83 -1.17 5.64
C ARG A 11 34.80 -2.25 5.86
N LEU A 12 34.69 -2.74 7.08
CA LEU A 12 33.74 -3.75 7.49
C LEU A 12 32.34 -3.27 7.13
N ALA A 13 31.77 -3.87 6.10
CA ALA A 13 30.41 -3.59 5.68
C ALA A 13 29.45 -4.46 6.48
N MET A 14 28.47 -3.85 7.13
CA MET A 14 27.41 -4.56 7.84
C MET A 14 26.09 -4.52 7.08
N ARG A 15 25.19 -5.43 7.43
CA ARG A 15 23.83 -5.43 6.85
C ARG A 15 23.06 -4.21 7.34
N LEU A 16 22.26 -3.59 6.46
CA LEU A 16 21.49 -2.40 6.78
C LEU A 16 20.52 -2.62 7.96
N ASP A 17 19.84 -3.80 8.03
CA ASP A 17 18.96 -4.14 9.16
C ASP A 17 19.71 -4.16 10.50
N THR A 18 20.94 -4.61 10.48
CA THR A 18 21.82 -4.62 11.65
C THR A 18 22.31 -3.20 11.97
N ALA A 19 22.73 -2.43 10.96
CA ALA A 19 23.18 -1.05 11.12
C ALA A 19 22.10 -0.14 11.73
N VAL A 20 20.87 -0.21 11.23
CA VAL A 20 19.72 0.57 11.73
C VAL A 20 19.45 0.26 13.20
N PHE A 21 19.48 -1.01 13.58
CA PHE A 21 19.26 -1.42 14.98
C PHE A 21 20.43 -1.02 15.89
N GLN A 22 21.68 -1.33 15.51
CA GLN A 22 22.85 -1.05 16.35
C GLN A 22 23.12 0.45 16.56
N ARG A 23 22.70 1.30 15.60
CA ARG A 23 22.78 2.75 15.72
C ARG A 23 21.64 3.37 16.55
N GLY A 24 20.77 2.54 17.13
CA GLY A 24 19.64 3.01 17.96
C GLY A 24 18.54 3.72 17.18
N LEU A 25 18.49 3.55 15.85
CA LEU A 25 17.46 4.14 15.01
C LEU A 25 16.12 3.40 15.10
N THR A 26 16.11 2.22 15.73
CA THR A 26 14.90 1.41 16.03
C THR A 26 15.11 0.58 17.28
N ASP A 27 14.01 0.13 17.88
CA ASP A 27 13.98 -0.65 19.13
C ASP A 27 14.31 -2.13 18.90
N SER A 28 14.19 -2.63 17.66
CA SER A 28 14.47 -4.02 17.32
C SER A 28 14.92 -4.17 15.87
N ARG A 29 15.68 -5.24 15.60
CA ARG A 29 16.12 -5.59 14.25
C ARG A 29 14.94 -5.96 13.33
N GLU A 30 13.87 -6.51 13.88
CA GLU A 30 12.66 -6.81 13.14
C GLU A 30 11.95 -5.52 12.68
N LYS A 31 11.84 -4.51 13.54
CA LYS A 31 11.34 -3.18 13.20
C LYS A 31 12.23 -2.51 12.15
N ALA A 32 13.57 -2.59 12.30
CA ALA A 32 14.51 -2.13 11.29
C ALA A 32 14.23 -2.76 9.92
N ARG A 33 14.05 -4.08 9.88
CA ARG A 33 13.73 -4.81 8.65
C ARG A 33 12.42 -4.34 8.02
N ARG A 34 11.37 -4.12 8.82
CA ARG A 34 10.09 -3.59 8.32
C ARG A 34 10.24 -2.20 7.73
N LEU A 35 10.95 -1.29 8.40
CA LEU A 35 11.19 0.07 7.92
C LEU A 35 12.00 0.09 6.62
N ILE A 36 13.03 -0.75 6.50
CA ILE A 36 13.82 -0.88 5.28
C ILE A 36 12.95 -1.39 4.11
N LEU A 37 12.23 -2.48 4.33
CA LEU A 37 11.31 -3.02 3.33
C LEU A 37 10.21 -1.99 2.95
N GLY A 38 9.86 -1.10 3.88
CA GLY A 38 8.91 0.00 3.71
C GLY A 38 9.41 1.19 2.93
N GLY A 39 10.72 1.25 2.65
CA GLY A 39 11.30 2.42 1.99
C GLY A 39 11.48 3.62 2.93
N PHE A 40 11.44 3.41 4.25
CA PHE A 40 11.65 4.47 5.25
C PHE A 40 13.11 4.66 5.65
N VAL A 41 14.02 3.86 5.13
CA VAL A 41 15.44 3.95 5.42
C VAL A 41 16.19 4.43 4.19
N SER A 42 17.02 5.46 4.38
CA SER A 42 17.94 5.95 3.37
C SER A 42 19.40 5.76 3.80
N VAL A 43 20.25 5.52 2.82
CA VAL A 43 21.71 5.47 2.96
C VAL A 43 22.30 6.53 2.02
N GLY A 44 23.03 7.49 2.57
CA GLY A 44 23.56 8.60 1.77
C GLY A 44 22.47 9.44 1.07
N GLY A 45 21.27 9.52 1.66
CA GLY A 45 20.10 10.21 1.09
C GLY A 45 19.30 9.41 0.06
N GLN A 46 19.76 8.20 -0.33
CA GLN A 46 19.02 7.32 -1.24
C GLN A 46 18.23 6.26 -0.46
N VAL A 47 16.94 6.09 -0.79
CA VAL A 47 16.08 5.08 -0.18
C VAL A 47 16.57 3.68 -0.53
N VAL A 48 16.72 2.82 0.48
CA VAL A 48 17.14 1.43 0.34
C VAL A 48 16.06 0.52 0.90
N THR A 49 15.56 -0.41 0.08
CA THR A 49 14.50 -1.35 0.46
C THR A 49 14.99 -2.77 0.74
N LYS A 50 16.30 -3.02 0.66
CA LYS A 50 16.90 -4.34 0.88
C LYS A 50 17.53 -4.44 2.26
N PRO A 51 16.98 -5.24 3.22
CA PRO A 51 17.53 -5.36 4.58
C PRO A 51 18.96 -5.88 4.64
N SER A 52 19.36 -6.70 3.66
CA SER A 52 20.73 -7.22 3.53
C SER A 52 21.69 -6.31 2.75
N PHE A 53 21.28 -5.06 2.43
CA PHE A 53 22.15 -4.10 1.77
C PHE A 53 23.40 -3.88 2.63
N ALA A 54 24.58 -3.91 2.00
CA ALA A 54 25.86 -3.72 2.68
C ALA A 54 26.09 -2.22 2.91
N VAL A 55 26.25 -1.82 4.15
CA VAL A 55 26.46 -0.42 4.56
C VAL A 55 27.81 -0.29 5.25
N ALA A 56 28.61 0.66 4.81
CA ALA A 56 29.86 1.01 5.48
C ALA A 56 29.57 1.59 6.88
N GLU A 57 30.52 1.41 7.80
CA GLU A 57 30.34 1.84 9.19
C GLU A 57 30.10 3.34 9.33
N ASP A 58 30.70 4.14 8.44
CA ASP A 58 30.60 5.59 8.40
C ASP A 58 29.46 6.13 7.49
N ALA A 59 28.71 5.25 6.82
CA ALA A 59 27.66 5.71 5.91
C ALA A 59 26.52 6.41 6.67
N ALA A 60 26.07 7.53 6.15
CA ALA A 60 24.91 8.23 6.69
C ALA A 60 23.65 7.38 6.47
N VAL A 61 23.07 6.87 7.55
CA VAL A 61 21.80 6.14 7.54
C VAL A 61 20.77 6.97 8.27
N ALA A 62 19.64 7.23 7.62
CA ALA A 62 18.51 7.93 8.21
C ALA A 62 17.24 7.08 8.11
N VAL A 63 16.40 7.19 9.13
CA VAL A 63 15.06 6.61 9.16
C VAL A 63 14.07 7.76 9.08
N ALA A 64 13.28 7.80 8.02
CA ALA A 64 12.21 8.78 7.88
C ALA A 64 11.05 8.37 8.78
N ALA A 65 10.65 9.27 9.68
CA ALA A 65 9.56 9.14 10.66
C ALA A 65 9.44 7.75 11.32
N ASN A 66 9.49 7.77 12.63
CA ASN A 66 9.29 6.57 13.45
C ASN A 66 7.78 6.37 13.62
N ASP A 67 7.13 5.79 12.62
CA ASP A 67 5.68 5.65 12.62
C ASP A 67 5.28 4.27 13.12
N ASP A 68 4.40 4.26 14.12
CA ASP A 68 3.93 3.08 14.83
C ASP A 68 2.84 2.29 14.09
N PHE A 69 2.67 2.46 12.78
CA PHE A 69 1.71 1.68 12.00
C PHE A 69 2.08 0.19 11.93
N VAL A 70 1.07 -0.68 11.98
CA VAL A 70 1.25 -2.14 11.91
C VAL A 70 1.78 -2.62 10.56
N GLY A 71 1.66 -1.82 9.50
CA GLY A 71 2.07 -2.20 8.15
C GLY A 71 2.26 -1.02 7.21
N ARG A 72 3.04 -1.25 6.14
CA ARG A 72 3.37 -0.26 5.10
C ARG A 72 2.18 0.27 4.32
N GLY A 73 1.14 -0.55 4.22
CA GLY A 73 -0.12 -0.16 3.60
C GLY A 73 -0.69 1.14 4.17
N ALA A 74 -0.50 1.37 5.47
CA ALA A 74 -0.95 2.58 6.14
C ALA A 74 -0.63 3.88 5.38
N TYR A 75 0.60 4.01 4.90
CA TYR A 75 1.03 5.22 4.18
C TYR A 75 0.37 5.40 2.83
N LYS A 76 -0.07 4.31 2.20
CA LYS A 76 -0.80 4.37 0.94
C LYS A 76 -2.18 4.98 1.18
N LEU A 77 -2.94 4.42 2.13
CA LEU A 77 -4.25 4.94 2.45
C LEU A 77 -4.17 6.38 3.01
N LEU A 78 -3.20 6.66 3.88
CA LEU A 78 -3.00 8.00 4.41
C LEU A 78 -2.82 9.03 3.29
N ALA A 79 -1.94 8.74 2.32
CA ALA A 79 -1.73 9.61 1.16
C ALA A 79 -2.99 9.77 0.30
N ALA A 80 -3.78 8.70 0.12
CA ALA A 80 -5.04 8.76 -0.61
C ALA A 80 -6.07 9.65 0.09
N LEU A 81 -6.26 9.46 1.42
CA LEU A 81 -7.22 10.26 2.19
C LEU A 81 -6.85 11.75 2.16
N ASP A 82 -5.55 12.07 2.28
CA ASP A 82 -5.07 13.46 2.22
C ASP A 82 -5.25 14.06 0.82
N ALA A 83 -4.82 13.34 -0.23
CA ALA A 83 -4.88 13.84 -1.60
C ALA A 83 -6.30 14.01 -2.12
N PHE A 84 -7.22 13.13 -1.70
CA PHE A 84 -8.62 13.15 -2.14
C PHE A 84 -9.55 13.85 -1.13
N SER A 85 -9.00 14.42 -0.05
CA SER A 85 -9.75 15.10 1.00
C SER A 85 -10.89 14.25 1.58
N VAL A 86 -10.63 12.96 1.81
CA VAL A 86 -11.61 12.03 2.36
C VAL A 86 -11.63 12.14 3.88
N ASP A 87 -12.76 12.58 4.43
CA ASP A 87 -13.03 12.55 5.87
C ASP A 87 -13.70 11.23 6.25
N LEU A 88 -13.14 10.57 7.28
CA LEU A 88 -13.65 9.31 7.84
C LEU A 88 -14.23 9.48 9.26
N THR A 89 -14.37 10.72 9.73
CA THR A 89 -14.94 11.00 11.05
C THR A 89 -16.33 10.34 11.15
N ASP A 90 -16.51 9.52 12.17
CA ASP A 90 -17.76 8.77 12.47
C ASP A 90 -18.22 7.78 11.37
N SER A 91 -17.38 7.51 10.37
CA SER A 91 -17.67 6.59 9.27
C SER A 91 -17.64 5.11 9.71
N VAL A 92 -18.42 4.31 9.01
CA VAL A 92 -18.35 2.84 9.06
C VAL A 92 -17.55 2.36 7.86
N CYS A 93 -16.36 1.85 8.11
CA CYS A 93 -15.40 1.51 7.08
C CYS A 93 -15.34 0.00 6.81
N LEU A 94 -15.09 -0.35 5.57
CA LEU A 94 -14.84 -1.70 5.10
C LEU A 94 -13.43 -1.77 4.52
N ASP A 95 -12.54 -2.59 5.09
CA ASP A 95 -11.16 -2.79 4.63
C ASP A 95 -11.04 -4.15 3.95
N ILE A 96 -10.98 -4.17 2.63
CA ILE A 96 -10.86 -5.39 1.82
C ILE A 96 -9.40 -5.68 1.53
N GLY A 97 -8.91 -6.83 2.03
CA GLY A 97 -7.50 -7.22 2.03
C GLY A 97 -6.77 -6.61 3.23
N ALA A 98 -7.38 -6.67 4.40
CA ALA A 98 -6.90 -6.01 5.61
C ALA A 98 -5.48 -6.46 6.03
N SER A 99 -5.11 -7.72 5.79
CA SER A 99 -3.80 -8.27 6.12
C SER A 99 -3.39 -7.94 7.57
N THR A 100 -2.26 -7.28 7.79
CA THR A 100 -1.82 -6.85 9.14
C THR A 100 -2.64 -5.70 9.73
N GLY A 101 -3.52 -5.07 8.97
CA GLY A 101 -4.39 -3.98 9.42
C GLY A 101 -3.82 -2.57 9.18
N GLY A 102 -2.93 -2.41 8.21
CA GLY A 102 -2.35 -1.09 7.93
C GLY A 102 -3.39 -0.05 7.54
N PHE A 103 -4.33 -0.40 6.65
CA PHE A 103 -5.44 0.48 6.27
C PHE A 103 -6.43 0.65 7.41
N CYS A 104 -6.80 -0.44 8.07
CA CYS A 104 -7.66 -0.44 9.24
C CYS A 104 -7.16 0.57 10.30
N GLU A 105 -5.86 0.56 10.63
CA GLU A 105 -5.29 1.49 11.61
C GLU A 105 -5.39 2.96 11.17
N VAL A 106 -5.18 3.25 9.89
CA VAL A 106 -5.36 4.61 9.36
C VAL A 106 -6.80 5.07 9.51
N MET A 107 -7.78 4.22 9.16
CA MET A 107 -9.19 4.55 9.32
C MET A 107 -9.55 4.87 10.77
N LEU A 108 -9.08 4.05 11.72
CA LEU A 108 -9.31 4.28 13.15
C LEU A 108 -8.69 5.61 13.62
N ARG A 109 -7.45 5.92 13.19
CA ARG A 109 -6.78 7.19 13.52
C ARG A 109 -7.44 8.41 12.86
N ARG A 110 -8.14 8.21 11.74
CA ARG A 110 -8.92 9.24 11.04
C ARG A 110 -10.37 9.32 11.53
N GLY A 111 -10.68 8.69 12.67
CA GLY A 111 -11.95 8.85 13.36
C GLY A 111 -13.05 7.89 12.93
N ALA A 112 -12.74 6.82 12.21
CA ALA A 112 -13.74 5.80 11.89
C ALA A 112 -14.37 5.24 13.18
N ARG A 113 -15.71 5.13 13.17
CA ARG A 113 -16.49 4.58 14.28
C ARG A 113 -16.39 3.06 14.33
N THR A 114 -16.36 2.41 13.17
CA THR A 114 -16.25 0.96 13.04
C THR A 114 -15.44 0.63 11.79
N VAL A 115 -14.59 -0.38 11.87
CA VAL A 115 -13.84 -0.91 10.73
C VAL A 115 -14.07 -2.41 10.63
N TYR A 116 -14.67 -2.86 9.55
CA TYR A 116 -14.77 -4.28 9.19
C TYR A 116 -13.51 -4.68 8.42
N ALA A 117 -12.63 -5.43 9.07
CA ALA A 117 -11.35 -5.87 8.50
C ALA A 117 -11.52 -7.25 7.84
N VAL A 118 -11.65 -7.26 6.51
CA VAL A 118 -11.93 -8.46 5.72
C VAL A 118 -10.68 -8.97 5.04
N ASP A 119 -10.36 -10.24 5.24
CA ASP A 119 -9.23 -10.91 4.57
C ASP A 119 -9.54 -12.41 4.36
N VAL A 120 -9.02 -12.98 3.28
CA VAL A 120 -9.11 -14.42 3.02
C VAL A 120 -8.13 -15.24 3.88
N GLY A 121 -7.09 -14.61 4.40
CA GLY A 121 -6.07 -15.20 5.26
C GLY A 121 -6.57 -15.45 6.68
N THR A 122 -5.69 -15.94 7.52
CA THR A 122 -5.96 -16.28 8.91
C THR A 122 -4.84 -15.80 9.82
N GLY A 123 -5.18 -15.18 10.96
CA GLY A 123 -4.22 -14.77 11.98
C GLY A 123 -3.26 -13.69 11.51
N GLN A 124 -3.65 -12.86 10.55
CA GLN A 124 -2.82 -11.81 9.99
C GLN A 124 -2.98 -10.48 10.71
N LEU A 125 -4.20 -10.16 11.15
CA LEU A 125 -4.50 -8.89 11.79
C LEU A 125 -3.69 -8.72 13.07
N ALA A 126 -3.02 -7.58 13.21
CA ALA A 126 -2.20 -7.29 14.39
C ALA A 126 -3.04 -7.36 15.67
N ALA A 127 -2.51 -8.00 16.72
CA ALA A 127 -3.24 -8.26 17.97
C ALA A 127 -3.83 -6.98 18.61
N ARG A 128 -3.14 -5.85 18.51
CA ARG A 128 -3.63 -4.58 19.03
C ARG A 128 -4.86 -4.06 18.29
N LEU A 129 -5.00 -4.36 16.98
CA LEU A 129 -6.16 -3.99 16.19
C LEU A 129 -7.31 -4.98 16.40
N ALA A 130 -6.99 -6.27 16.50
CA ALA A 130 -7.99 -7.30 16.82
C ALA A 130 -8.61 -7.10 18.22
N ALA A 131 -7.91 -6.41 19.13
CA ALA A 131 -8.40 -6.07 20.47
C ALA A 131 -9.13 -4.70 20.55
N ASP A 132 -9.15 -3.89 19.49
CA ASP A 132 -9.87 -2.60 19.44
C ASP A 132 -11.36 -2.88 19.22
N GLU A 133 -12.22 -2.41 20.13
CA GLU A 133 -13.68 -2.62 20.08
C GLU A 133 -14.35 -2.07 18.82
N ARG A 134 -13.70 -1.15 18.13
CA ARG A 134 -14.17 -0.58 16.86
C ARG A 134 -13.85 -1.47 15.65
N VAL A 135 -13.05 -2.52 15.83
CA VAL A 135 -12.63 -3.42 14.75
C VAL A 135 -13.42 -4.71 14.79
N VAL A 136 -14.05 -5.04 13.69
CA VAL A 136 -14.69 -6.33 13.47
C VAL A 136 -13.78 -7.16 12.56
N ASN A 137 -13.05 -8.13 13.14
CA ASN A 137 -12.17 -9.01 12.37
C ASN A 137 -12.98 -10.05 11.59
N MET A 138 -12.89 -10.01 10.27
CA MET A 138 -13.57 -10.91 9.33
C MET A 138 -12.53 -11.65 8.45
N GLU A 139 -11.59 -12.31 9.10
CA GLU A 139 -10.65 -13.22 8.42
C GLU A 139 -11.36 -14.45 7.84
N GLN A 140 -10.70 -15.19 6.95
CA GLN A 140 -11.26 -16.33 6.21
C GLN A 140 -12.52 -15.96 5.41
N THR A 141 -12.64 -14.72 4.99
CA THR A 141 -13.82 -14.20 4.31
C THR A 141 -13.45 -13.71 2.91
N ASP A 142 -14.13 -14.26 1.91
CA ASP A 142 -14.02 -13.76 0.54
C ASP A 142 -14.92 -12.53 0.37
N ALA A 143 -14.32 -11.40 0.07
CA ALA A 143 -15.03 -10.13 -0.12
C ALA A 143 -16.18 -10.22 -1.14
N ARG A 144 -16.05 -11.09 -2.13
CA ARG A 144 -17.07 -11.31 -3.17
C ARG A 144 -18.36 -11.95 -2.65
N THR A 145 -18.31 -12.57 -1.47
CA THR A 145 -19.46 -13.20 -0.84
C THR A 145 -20.21 -12.29 0.13
N LEU A 146 -19.67 -11.13 0.46
CA LEU A 146 -20.26 -10.18 1.39
C LEU A 146 -21.62 -9.69 0.89
N THR A 147 -22.57 -9.63 1.80
CA THR A 147 -23.91 -9.10 1.57
C THR A 147 -24.23 -8.01 2.61
N ARG A 148 -25.34 -7.32 2.46
CA ARG A 148 -25.74 -6.30 3.44
C ARG A 148 -25.93 -6.88 4.84
N GLU A 149 -26.38 -8.12 4.93
CA GLU A 149 -26.61 -8.86 6.17
C GLU A 149 -25.30 -9.30 6.86
N SER A 150 -24.17 -9.18 6.16
CA SER A 150 -22.84 -9.43 6.75
C SER A 150 -22.43 -8.35 7.78
N PHE A 151 -23.15 -7.23 7.83
CA PHE A 151 -22.79 -6.06 8.63
C PHE A 151 -23.93 -5.64 9.56
N ALA A 152 -23.59 -5.37 10.83
CA ALA A 152 -24.56 -4.79 11.77
C ALA A 152 -24.98 -3.36 11.35
N VAL A 153 -24.00 -2.60 10.83
CA VAL A 153 -24.21 -1.28 10.20
C VAL A 153 -23.54 -1.31 8.84
N PRO A 154 -24.25 -0.99 7.75
CA PRO A 154 -23.67 -0.97 6.41
C PRO A 154 -22.48 0.01 6.31
N PRO A 155 -21.42 -0.34 5.57
CA PRO A 155 -20.29 0.56 5.37
C PRO A 155 -20.66 1.73 4.45
N ASP A 156 -20.09 2.89 4.72
CA ASP A 156 -20.16 4.12 3.90
C ASP A 156 -18.83 4.46 3.21
N PHE A 157 -17.75 3.82 3.64
CA PHE A 157 -16.43 3.88 3.03
C PHE A 157 -15.84 2.48 2.83
N CYS A 158 -15.19 2.25 1.70
CA CYS A 158 -14.57 0.97 1.40
C CYS A 158 -13.15 1.18 0.84
N SER A 159 -12.14 0.61 1.48
CA SER A 159 -10.80 0.46 0.91
C SER A 159 -10.63 -0.93 0.29
N VAL A 160 -9.84 -1.01 -0.80
CA VAL A 160 -9.55 -2.27 -1.50
C VAL A 160 -8.05 -2.38 -1.76
N ASP A 161 -7.37 -3.26 -1.03
CA ASP A 161 -5.93 -3.59 -1.20
C ASP A 161 -5.74 -5.10 -1.35
N VAL A 162 -6.21 -5.67 -2.44
CA VAL A 162 -6.13 -7.11 -2.72
C VAL A 162 -4.90 -7.48 -3.56
N SER A 163 -4.44 -8.73 -3.43
CA SER A 163 -3.33 -9.29 -4.19
C SER A 163 -3.74 -10.57 -4.92
N PHE A 164 -3.10 -10.85 -6.06
CA PHE A 164 -3.30 -12.05 -6.87
C PHE A 164 -4.71 -12.20 -7.48
N ILE A 165 -5.46 -11.12 -7.53
CA ILE A 165 -6.79 -11.03 -8.15
C ILE A 165 -6.94 -9.64 -8.77
N SER A 166 -7.62 -9.54 -9.92
CA SER A 166 -7.95 -8.27 -10.54
C SER A 166 -9.09 -7.56 -9.79
N LEU A 167 -9.01 -6.24 -9.71
CA LEU A 167 -10.07 -5.39 -9.17
C LEU A 167 -11.39 -5.55 -9.93
N GLU A 168 -11.35 -5.96 -11.20
CA GLU A 168 -12.55 -6.26 -12.00
C GLU A 168 -13.41 -7.37 -11.38
N HIS A 169 -12.81 -8.27 -10.59
CA HIS A 169 -13.54 -9.33 -9.90
C HIS A 169 -14.01 -8.96 -8.50
N VAL A 170 -13.51 -7.87 -7.93
CA VAL A 170 -13.75 -7.47 -6.54
C VAL A 170 -14.62 -6.20 -6.47
N VAL A 171 -14.28 -5.16 -7.20
CA VAL A 171 -14.97 -3.85 -7.13
C VAL A 171 -16.42 -3.92 -7.62
N PRO A 172 -16.74 -4.48 -8.80
CA PRO A 172 -18.13 -4.49 -9.29
C PRO A 172 -19.12 -5.17 -8.35
N PRO A 173 -18.85 -6.39 -7.81
CA PRO A 173 -19.79 -7.03 -6.90
C PRO A 173 -19.96 -6.27 -5.56
N LEU A 174 -18.91 -5.59 -5.07
CA LEU A 174 -19.01 -4.75 -3.88
C LEU A 174 -19.85 -3.51 -4.16
N ALA A 175 -19.56 -2.78 -5.25
CA ALA A 175 -20.27 -1.58 -5.62
C ALA A 175 -21.75 -1.84 -5.99
N ALA A 176 -22.09 -3.04 -6.47
CA ALA A 176 -23.47 -3.42 -6.71
C ALA A 176 -24.30 -3.58 -5.42
N ARG A 177 -23.64 -3.88 -4.29
CA ARG A 177 -24.29 -4.17 -3.00
C ARG A 177 -24.19 -3.04 -1.99
N PHE A 178 -23.12 -2.24 -2.08
CA PHE A 178 -22.82 -1.19 -1.12
C PHE A 178 -22.68 0.15 -1.81
N ASP A 179 -23.40 1.14 -1.32
CA ASP A 179 -23.29 2.53 -1.77
C ASP A 179 -22.23 3.24 -0.90
N CYS A 180 -20.97 2.97 -1.23
CA CYS A 180 -19.80 3.47 -0.51
C CYS A 180 -18.99 4.45 -1.38
N ARG A 181 -18.23 5.30 -0.70
CA ARG A 181 -17.03 5.90 -1.29
C ARG A 181 -15.91 4.87 -1.27
N PHE A 182 -15.23 4.69 -2.37
CA PHE A 182 -14.16 3.70 -2.51
C PHE A 182 -12.79 4.35 -2.64
N VAL A 183 -11.78 3.74 -2.03
CA VAL A 183 -10.37 3.95 -2.36
C VAL A 183 -9.75 2.59 -2.67
N ALA A 184 -9.28 2.40 -3.89
CA ALA A 184 -8.64 1.15 -4.29
C ALA A 184 -7.17 1.35 -4.65
N LEU A 185 -6.35 0.35 -4.32
CA LEU A 185 -4.98 0.24 -4.76
C LEU A 185 -4.92 -0.55 -6.07
N VAL A 186 -4.69 0.16 -7.17
CA VAL A 186 -4.51 -0.46 -8.49
C VAL A 186 -3.09 -0.97 -8.61
N LYS A 187 -2.94 -2.26 -8.79
CA LYS A 187 -1.65 -2.97 -8.84
C LYS A 187 -1.41 -3.51 -10.25
N PRO A 188 -0.61 -2.85 -11.09
CA PRO A 188 -0.39 -3.29 -12.47
C PRO A 188 0.02 -4.75 -12.61
N GLN A 189 0.76 -5.29 -11.66
CA GLN A 189 1.19 -6.69 -11.67
C GLN A 189 0.06 -7.71 -11.56
N PHE A 190 -1.14 -7.30 -11.12
CA PHE A 190 -2.33 -8.18 -11.03
C PHE A 190 -3.41 -7.81 -12.06
N GLU A 191 -3.23 -6.70 -12.77
CA GLU A 191 -4.15 -6.21 -13.79
C GLU A 191 -3.63 -6.42 -15.22
N ALA A 192 -2.30 -6.35 -15.41
CA ALA A 192 -1.68 -6.50 -16.71
C ALA A 192 -1.69 -7.96 -17.20
N GLY A 193 -1.73 -8.12 -18.52
CA GLY A 193 -1.54 -9.43 -19.15
C GLY A 193 -0.13 -10.01 -18.89
N ARG A 194 0.00 -11.33 -18.93
CA ARG A 194 1.28 -12.03 -18.67
C ARG A 194 2.47 -11.53 -19.50
N ALA A 195 2.21 -11.02 -20.71
CA ALA A 195 3.24 -10.49 -21.59
C ALA A 195 3.90 -9.21 -21.06
N ASP A 196 3.21 -8.42 -20.24
CA ASP A 196 3.69 -7.16 -19.68
C ASP A 196 4.42 -7.36 -18.34
N ILE A 197 4.37 -8.57 -17.77
CA ILE A 197 4.97 -8.90 -16.47
C ILE A 197 6.37 -9.46 -16.70
N GLY A 198 7.38 -8.74 -16.19
CA GLY A 198 8.78 -9.17 -16.27
C GLY A 198 9.10 -10.40 -15.41
N LYS A 199 10.28 -10.99 -15.59
CA LYS A 199 10.73 -12.24 -14.90
C LYS A 199 10.67 -12.19 -13.37
N ARG A 200 10.60 -11.00 -12.76
CA ARG A 200 10.51 -10.80 -11.30
C ARG A 200 9.10 -10.35 -10.85
N GLY A 201 8.09 -10.51 -11.69
CA GLY A 201 6.73 -10.04 -11.37
C GLY A 201 6.58 -8.50 -11.44
N VAL A 202 7.54 -7.78 -12.05
CA VAL A 202 7.50 -6.31 -12.10
C VAL A 202 7.08 -5.84 -13.50
N VAL A 203 6.06 -4.99 -13.55
CA VAL A 203 5.63 -4.26 -14.74
C VAL A 203 6.48 -3.00 -14.86
N LYS A 204 7.23 -2.84 -15.96
CA LYS A 204 8.15 -1.72 -16.17
C LYS A 204 7.72 -0.76 -17.29
N SER A 205 6.91 -1.24 -18.22
CA SER A 205 6.50 -0.49 -19.39
C SER A 205 5.48 0.58 -19.02
N ALA A 206 5.79 1.86 -19.27
CA ALA A 206 4.84 2.95 -19.08
C ALA A 206 3.53 2.70 -19.85
N ALA A 207 3.62 2.21 -21.11
CA ALA A 207 2.45 1.86 -21.89
C ALA A 207 1.61 0.73 -21.27
N ALA A 208 2.23 -0.22 -20.55
CA ALA A 208 1.49 -1.24 -19.82
C ALA A 208 0.73 -0.66 -18.62
N HIS A 209 1.37 0.25 -17.87
CA HIS A 209 0.72 0.99 -16.78
C HIS A 209 -0.45 1.84 -17.30
N GLU A 210 -0.25 2.57 -18.41
CA GLU A 210 -1.32 3.37 -19.04
C GLU A 210 -2.52 2.48 -19.40
N ARG A 211 -2.29 1.34 -20.10
CA ARG A 211 -3.37 0.40 -20.44
C ARG A 211 -4.11 -0.15 -19.23
N VAL A 212 -3.40 -0.43 -18.14
CA VAL A 212 -4.02 -0.89 -16.89
C VAL A 212 -4.94 0.19 -16.31
N LEU A 213 -4.48 1.42 -16.25
CA LEU A 213 -5.29 2.52 -15.71
C LEU A 213 -6.47 2.88 -16.62
N ASP A 214 -6.30 2.87 -17.95
CA ASP A 214 -7.39 3.03 -18.90
C ASP A 214 -8.44 1.91 -18.73
N GLY A 215 -7.99 0.65 -18.60
CA GLY A 215 -8.87 -0.50 -18.36
C GLY A 215 -9.63 -0.38 -17.06
N PHE A 216 -8.97 0.11 -16.00
CA PHE A 216 -9.59 0.37 -14.70
C PHE A 216 -10.67 1.46 -14.82
N CYS A 217 -10.38 2.58 -15.48
CA CYS A 217 -11.39 3.65 -15.70
C CYS A 217 -12.60 3.12 -16.49
N MET A 218 -12.38 2.38 -17.56
CA MET A 218 -13.47 1.76 -18.34
C MET A 218 -14.27 0.75 -17.50
N MET A 219 -13.63 0.02 -16.59
CA MET A 219 -14.32 -0.89 -15.66
C MET A 219 -15.24 -0.10 -14.73
N LEU A 220 -14.78 1.01 -14.17
CA LEU A 220 -15.61 1.87 -13.32
C LEU A 220 -16.84 2.38 -14.10
N GLU A 221 -16.63 2.97 -15.27
CA GLU A 221 -17.72 3.52 -16.11
C GLU A 221 -18.78 2.45 -16.45
N ARG A 222 -18.35 1.25 -16.86
CA ARG A 222 -19.28 0.13 -17.18
C ARG A 222 -20.12 -0.30 -15.98
N ASN A 223 -19.67 -0.01 -14.75
CA ASN A 223 -20.37 -0.36 -13.52
C ASN A 223 -21.08 0.83 -12.85
N GLY A 224 -21.21 1.97 -13.57
CA GLY A 224 -21.88 3.17 -13.06
C GLY A 224 -21.13 3.82 -11.89
N LEU A 225 -19.79 3.74 -11.91
CA LEU A 225 -18.91 4.37 -10.95
C LEU A 225 -18.13 5.49 -11.62
N SER A 226 -17.97 6.60 -10.91
CA SER A 226 -17.23 7.77 -11.38
C SER A 226 -15.93 7.90 -10.62
N LEU A 227 -14.81 8.01 -11.32
CA LEU A 227 -13.50 8.30 -10.74
C LEU A 227 -13.48 9.74 -10.23
N SER A 228 -13.04 9.96 -9.00
CA SER A 228 -12.90 11.29 -8.38
C SER A 228 -11.45 11.66 -8.04
N GLY A 229 -10.51 10.72 -8.16
CA GLY A 229 -9.10 10.97 -7.92
C GLY A 229 -8.22 9.80 -8.35
N LEU A 230 -7.00 10.12 -8.82
CA LEU A 230 -5.99 9.13 -9.21
C LEU A 230 -4.59 9.68 -8.94
N ILE A 231 -3.81 9.01 -8.10
CA ILE A 231 -2.42 9.39 -7.79
C ILE A 231 -1.49 8.16 -7.79
N PRO A 232 -0.18 8.32 -7.99
CA PRO A 232 0.78 7.26 -7.72
C PRO A 232 0.83 6.97 -6.22
N SER A 233 1.01 5.70 -5.85
CA SER A 233 1.28 5.32 -4.48
C SER A 233 2.64 5.86 -4.01
N PRO A 234 2.75 6.46 -2.81
CA PRO A 234 4.02 6.94 -2.29
C PRO A 234 4.96 5.79 -1.90
N VAL A 235 4.42 4.59 -1.77
CA VAL A 235 5.16 3.38 -1.39
C VAL A 235 5.01 2.33 -2.49
N ARG A 236 6.13 1.81 -2.98
CA ARG A 236 6.13 0.73 -3.97
C ARG A 236 5.66 -0.59 -3.35
N GLY A 237 5.10 -1.46 -4.16
CA GLY A 237 4.75 -2.83 -3.77
C GLY A 237 5.96 -3.66 -3.31
N GLY A 238 5.69 -4.84 -2.75
CA GLY A 238 6.72 -5.71 -2.13
C GLY A 238 7.89 -6.06 -3.05
N ASP A 239 7.62 -6.21 -4.35
CA ASP A 239 8.61 -6.54 -5.38
C ASP A 239 9.14 -5.31 -6.11
N GLY A 240 8.79 -4.09 -5.65
CA GLY A 240 9.20 -2.83 -6.24
C GLY A 240 8.28 -2.30 -7.34
N ASN A 241 7.12 -2.90 -7.54
CA ASN A 241 6.11 -2.42 -8.48
C ASN A 241 5.62 -1.02 -8.10
N ALA A 242 5.47 -0.14 -9.10
CA ALA A 242 4.71 1.06 -8.95
C ALA A 242 3.21 0.69 -8.91
N GLU A 243 2.48 1.30 -7.99
CA GLU A 243 1.07 1.08 -7.74
C GLU A 243 0.35 2.42 -7.71
N TYR A 244 -0.98 2.42 -7.83
CA TYR A 244 -1.76 3.65 -7.91
C TYR A 244 -2.93 3.61 -6.93
N LEU A 245 -3.31 4.77 -6.44
CA LEU A 245 -4.44 4.96 -5.55
C LEU A 245 -5.54 5.68 -6.32
N ALA A 246 -6.73 5.13 -6.32
CA ALA A 246 -7.89 5.66 -7.03
C ALA A 246 -9.06 5.83 -6.06
N ALA A 247 -9.68 7.02 -6.08
CA ALA A 247 -10.94 7.29 -5.39
C ALA A 247 -12.09 7.30 -6.38
N PHE A 248 -13.21 6.67 -6.05
CA PHE A 248 -14.40 6.58 -6.90
C PHE A 248 -15.65 6.27 -6.07
N SER A 249 -16.80 6.59 -6.64
CA SER A 249 -18.12 6.30 -6.05
C SER A 249 -19.20 6.27 -7.13
N ARG A 250 -20.47 6.13 -6.74
CA ARG A 250 -21.62 6.32 -7.64
C ARG A 250 -21.96 7.77 -7.89
N GLU A 251 -21.46 8.70 -7.10
CA GLU A 251 -21.64 10.11 -7.32
C GLU A 251 -20.90 10.55 -8.58
N SER A 252 -21.55 11.39 -9.39
CA SER A 252 -20.93 11.94 -10.60
C SER A 252 -19.72 12.81 -10.24
N SER A 253 -18.67 12.73 -11.04
CA SER A 253 -17.46 13.53 -10.88
C SER A 253 -17.01 14.08 -12.22
N ASP A 254 -16.59 15.34 -12.24
CA ASP A 254 -15.98 15.99 -13.41
C ASP A 254 -14.47 15.71 -13.51
N PHE A 255 -13.93 14.87 -12.63
CA PHE A 255 -12.51 14.54 -12.60
C PHE A 255 -12.10 13.73 -13.84
N THR A 256 -11.15 14.25 -14.59
CA THR A 256 -10.54 13.56 -15.73
C THR A 256 -9.06 13.35 -15.45
N PRO A 257 -8.58 12.09 -15.34
CA PRO A 257 -7.18 11.81 -15.01
C PRO A 257 -6.26 12.11 -16.20
N ASP A 258 -5.13 12.78 -15.96
CA ASP A 258 -3.98 12.70 -16.86
C ASP A 258 -3.16 11.44 -16.56
N ILE A 259 -3.61 10.30 -17.11
CA ILE A 259 -3.00 8.99 -16.88
C ILE A 259 -1.51 9.00 -17.22
N ARG A 260 -1.09 9.69 -18.28
CA ARG A 260 0.33 9.76 -18.68
C ARG A 260 1.16 10.51 -17.66
N ALA A 261 0.65 11.61 -17.10
CA ALA A 261 1.35 12.34 -16.05
C ALA A 261 1.46 11.51 -14.77
N VAL A 262 0.38 10.83 -14.36
CA VAL A 262 0.36 9.94 -13.19
C VAL A 262 1.37 8.80 -13.36
N VAL A 263 1.41 8.14 -14.52
CA VAL A 263 2.37 7.05 -14.81
C VAL A 263 3.80 7.56 -14.81
N ARG A 264 4.09 8.70 -15.45
CA ARG A 264 5.44 9.30 -15.41
C ARG A 264 5.91 9.56 -13.97
N SER A 265 5.04 10.11 -13.15
CA SER A 265 5.35 10.37 -11.73
C SER A 265 5.62 9.10 -10.95
N ALA A 266 4.90 8.02 -11.21
CA ALA A 266 5.08 6.72 -10.53
C ALA A 266 6.38 6.00 -10.93
N LEU A 267 6.86 6.21 -12.15
CA LEU A 267 8.03 5.51 -12.72
C LEU A 267 9.33 6.32 -12.60
N ALA A 268 9.25 7.59 -12.23
CA ALA A 268 10.42 8.44 -11.92
C ALA A 268 11.09 7.97 -10.61
#